data_f51d1cc3161c603a2562f16b03c2fa10
#
_entry.id   f51d1cc3161c603a2562f16b03c2fa10
#
_cell.length_a   1.000
_cell.length_b   1.000
_cell.length_c   1.000
_cell.angle_alpha   90.00
_cell.angle_beta   90.00
_cell.angle_gamma   90.00
#
_symmetry.space_group_name_H-M   'P 1'
#
loop_
_entity.id
_entity.type
_entity.pdbx_description
1 polymer ?
#
loop_
_entity_poly.entity_id
_entity_poly.type
_entity_poly.pdbx_seq_one_letter_code
_entity_poly.pdbx_strand_id
1 'polypeptide(L)' 'MDDKEKIKKATMFTDSFLVRTNTNLKKCASSKDLPEKESVIEILESQKRVLEKIKEILTSN' A
#
# COMPACT_ATOMS: atom_id res chain seq x y z
N MET A 1 -8.89 -7.75 -24.51
CA MET A 1 -8.04 -6.87 -23.72
C MET A 1 -6.63 -7.42 -23.61
N ASP A 2 -5.65 -6.60 -23.91
CA ASP A 2 -4.25 -6.98 -23.87
C ASP A 2 -3.80 -7.20 -22.41
N ASP A 3 -3.02 -8.25 -22.19
CA ASP A 3 -2.49 -8.54 -20.87
C ASP A 3 -1.62 -7.40 -20.33
N LYS A 4 -0.92 -6.71 -21.21
CA LYS A 4 -0.11 -5.54 -20.83
C LYS A 4 -0.95 -4.42 -20.23
N GLU A 5 -2.13 -4.18 -20.77
CA GLU A 5 -3.04 -3.18 -20.23
C GLU A 5 -3.58 -3.56 -18.86
N LYS A 6 -3.89 -4.84 -18.67
CA LYS A 6 -4.35 -5.35 -17.37
C LYS A 6 -3.26 -5.17 -16.31
N ILE A 7 -2.03 -5.52 -16.66
CA ILE A 7 -0.89 -5.38 -15.74
C ILE A 7 -0.65 -3.91 -15.42
N LYS A 8 -0.72 -3.04 -16.42
CA LYS A 8 -0.56 -1.61 -16.24
C LYS A 8 -1.61 -1.04 -15.28
N LYS A 9 -2.89 -1.42 -15.47
CA LYS A 9 -3.96 -0.98 -14.59
C LYS A 9 -3.76 -1.49 -13.17
N ALA A 10 -3.39 -2.76 -13.02
CA ALA A 10 -3.13 -3.34 -11.71
C ALA A 10 -1.98 -2.62 -11.00
N THR A 11 -0.93 -2.27 -11.74
CA THR A 11 0.21 -1.52 -11.20
C THR A 11 -0.23 -0.13 -10.74
N MET A 12 -1.05 0.55 -11.52
CA MET A 12 -1.57 1.87 -11.16
C MET A 12 -2.42 1.82 -9.89
N PHE A 13 -3.30 0.81 -9.77
CA PHE A 13 -4.11 0.64 -8.56
C PHE A 13 -3.23 0.35 -7.36
N THR A 14 -2.22 -0.52 -7.54
CA THR A 14 -1.29 -0.85 -6.46
C THR A 14 -0.53 0.39 -5.99
N ASP A 15 -0.05 1.22 -6.92
CA ASP A 15 0.62 2.47 -6.59
C ASP A 15 -0.30 3.42 -5.83
N SER A 16 -1.56 3.51 -6.25
CA SER A 16 -2.55 4.37 -5.58
C SER A 16 -2.79 3.90 -4.14
N PHE A 17 -2.91 2.60 -3.93
CA PHE A 17 -3.07 2.05 -2.59
C PHE A 17 -1.82 2.27 -1.74
N LEU A 18 -0.64 2.17 -2.33
CA LEU A 18 0.62 2.43 -1.62
C LEU A 18 0.69 3.88 -1.15
N VAL A 19 0.34 4.82 -2.02
CA VAL A 19 0.30 6.24 -1.64
C VAL A 19 -0.67 6.46 -0.49
N ARG A 20 -1.84 5.87 -0.57
CA ARG A 20 -2.87 5.99 0.48
C ARG A 20 -2.39 5.37 1.79
N THR A 21 -1.79 4.20 1.73
CA THR A 21 -1.26 3.52 2.91
C THR A 21 -0.16 4.34 3.57
N ASN A 22 0.76 4.89 2.79
CA ASN A 22 1.83 5.74 3.31
C ASN A 22 1.27 7.01 3.96
N THR A 23 0.24 7.61 3.35
CA THR A 23 -0.42 8.79 3.93
C THR A 23 -1.07 8.44 5.26
N ASN A 24 -1.75 7.30 5.33
CA ASN A 24 -2.39 6.84 6.56
C ASN A 24 -1.35 6.54 7.64
N LEU A 25 -0.22 5.93 7.26
CA LEU A 25 0.87 5.68 8.20
C LEU A 25 1.38 6.97 8.82
N LYS A 26 1.59 8.00 8.00
CA LYS A 26 2.04 9.31 8.50
C LYS A 26 1.03 9.93 9.45
N LYS A 27 -0.25 9.87 9.10
CA LYS A 27 -1.31 10.39 9.96
C LYS A 27 -1.36 9.67 11.29
N CYS A 28 -1.27 8.34 11.26
CA CYS A 28 -1.29 7.54 12.48
C CYS A 28 -0.07 7.82 13.34
N ALA A 29 1.10 7.91 12.73
CA ALA A 29 2.34 8.17 13.45
C ALA A 29 2.33 9.54 14.16
N SER A 30 1.69 10.54 13.56
CA SER A 30 1.60 11.87 14.13
C SER A 30 0.40 12.07 15.06
N SER A 31 -0.51 11.13 15.12
CA SER A 31 -1.66 11.22 16.01
C SER A 31 -1.27 10.92 17.44
N LYS A 32 -1.71 11.77 18.38
CA LYS A 32 -1.41 11.58 19.80
C LYS A 32 -2.49 10.80 20.54
N ASP A 33 -3.69 10.81 20.02
CA ASP A 33 -4.86 10.29 20.73
C ASP A 33 -5.48 9.06 20.06
N LEU A 34 -4.78 8.46 19.10
CA LEU A 34 -5.32 7.31 18.38
C LEU A 34 -5.33 6.07 19.27
N PRO A 35 -6.51 5.49 19.58
CA PRO A 35 -6.56 4.23 20.35
C PRO A 35 -5.85 3.13 19.56
N GLU A 36 -5.11 2.29 20.29
CA GLU A 36 -4.41 1.15 19.72
C GLU A 36 -3.51 1.53 18.52
N LYS A 37 -2.87 2.68 18.63
CA LYS A 37 -2.02 3.23 17.57
C LYS A 37 -1.01 2.22 17.05
N GLU A 38 -0.33 1.50 17.94
CA GLU A 38 0.69 0.54 17.54
C GLU A 38 0.12 -0.59 16.69
N SER A 39 -1.06 -1.10 17.05
CA SER A 39 -1.73 -2.15 16.29
C SER A 39 -2.15 -1.65 14.91
N VAL A 40 -2.67 -0.42 14.84
CA VAL A 40 -3.08 0.18 13.57
C VAL A 40 -1.86 0.36 12.66
N ILE A 41 -0.75 0.84 13.21
CA ILE A 41 0.48 1.02 12.44
C ILE A 41 1.00 -0.32 11.93
N GLU A 42 0.99 -1.36 12.75
CA GLU A 42 1.40 -2.70 12.33
C GLU A 42 0.59 -3.21 11.15
N ILE A 43 -0.74 -3.02 11.20
CA ILE A 43 -1.61 -3.43 10.11
C ILE A 43 -1.27 -2.68 8.82
N LEU A 44 -1.08 -1.36 8.94
CA LEU A 44 -0.75 -0.53 7.77
C LEU A 44 0.62 -0.90 7.19
N GLU A 45 1.59 -1.18 8.05
CA GLU A 45 2.91 -1.61 7.58
C GLU A 45 2.85 -2.98 6.90
N SER A 46 2.01 -3.88 7.40
CA SER A 46 1.79 -5.17 6.76
C SER A 46 1.15 -5.00 5.39
N GLN A 47 0.15 -4.12 5.29
CA GLN A 47 -0.48 -3.80 4.01
C GLN A 47 0.54 -3.23 3.03
N LYS A 48 1.39 -2.33 3.50
CA LYS A 48 2.44 -1.73 2.67
C LYS A 48 3.36 -2.81 2.09
N ARG A 49 3.81 -3.74 2.93
CA ARG A 49 4.69 -4.83 2.47
C ARG A 49 4.02 -5.70 1.42
N VAL A 50 2.74 -6.02 1.63
CA VAL A 50 1.98 -6.82 0.66
C VAL A 50 1.86 -6.08 -0.66
N LEU A 51 1.54 -4.79 -0.62
CA LEU A 51 1.39 -3.98 -1.82
C LEU A 51 2.71 -3.84 -2.57
N GLU A 52 3.81 -3.67 -1.85
CA GLU A 52 5.14 -3.61 -2.45
C GLU A 52 5.49 -4.93 -3.14
N LYS A 53 5.14 -6.04 -2.53
CA LYS A 53 5.36 -7.36 -3.12
C LYS A 53 4.53 -7.56 -4.37
N ILE A 54 3.27 -7.14 -4.34
CA ILE A 54 2.39 -7.20 -5.50
C ILE A 54 2.97 -6.36 -6.65
N LYS A 55 3.42 -5.16 -6.34
CA LYS A 55 4.03 -4.28 -7.34
C LYS A 55 5.27 -4.92 -7.94
N GLU A 56 6.12 -5.51 -7.11
CA GLU A 56 7.31 -6.21 -7.56
C GLU A 56 6.96 -7.33 -8.55
N ILE A 57 5.95 -8.12 -8.22
CA ILE A 57 5.48 -9.21 -9.10
C ILE A 57 4.95 -8.64 -10.42
N LEU A 58 4.15 -7.58 -10.36
CA LEU A 58 3.55 -6.97 -11.55
C LEU A 58 4.58 -6.33 -12.47
N THR A 59 5.67 -5.82 -11.92
CA THR A 59 6.68 -5.11 -12.69
C THR A 59 7.90 -5.96 -13.03
N SER A 60 8.01 -7.16 -12.48
CA SER A 60 9.11 -8.05 -12.82
C SER A 60 8.77 -8.84 -14.08
N ASN A 61 9.72 -8.96 -14.96
CA ASN A 61 9.60 -9.76 -16.18
C ASN A 61 10.65 -10.82 -16.21
#